data_6f08bbb9966960db3b14f7b72bbab2b8
#
_entry.id   6f08bbb9966960db3b14f7b72bbab2b8
#
_cell.length_a   1.000
_cell.length_b   1.000
_cell.length_c   1.000
_cell.angle_alpha   90.00
_cell.angle_beta   90.00
_cell.angle_gamma   90.00
#
_symmetry.space_group_name_H-M   'P 1'
#
loop_
_entity.id
_entity.type
_entity.pdbx_description
1 polymer ?
#
loop_
_entity_poly.entity_id
_entity_poly.type
_entity_poly.pdbx_seq_one_letter_code
_entity_poly.pdbx_strand_id
1 'polypeptide(L)'
;RDLRMSRGLGDVYKRQADMTALPAEIEAAVAEGVELLTLVAPAGIEVDENGRVSGVRVTPQMISTIKDGRASVTASGEPEYVIPCQTMIIAIGQNIEVKHYEESGIPVSRGKIVTLPNGGFADIPGVFAGGDCASGPATVIKAVAAAKVTAANIDEYLGYHHEITCDIEIPIPNNNDHTPCGRVELSEREASERKHDFEGVENCMNKKEIAQESGRCLRCDHFGFGIFKGGREKLW
;
A
#
# COMPACT_ATOMS: atom_id res chain seq x y z
N ARG A 1 -14.88 -16.31 12.91
CA ARG A 1 -13.45 -16.29 12.59
C ARG A 1 -12.74 -17.23 13.57
N ASP A 2 -12.43 -18.44 13.13
CA ASP A 2 -11.65 -19.37 13.97
C ASP A 2 -10.16 -19.08 13.75
N LEU A 3 -9.60 -18.20 14.55
CA LEU A 3 -8.21 -17.73 14.46
C LEU A 3 -7.23 -18.66 15.18
N ARG A 4 -7.64 -19.85 15.58
CA ARG A 4 -6.82 -20.73 16.42
C ARG A 4 -5.47 -21.11 15.82
N MET A 5 -5.23 -20.84 14.53
CA MET A 5 -4.00 -21.21 13.83
C MET A 5 -3.73 -20.30 12.62
N SER A 6 -3.95 -18.99 12.71
CA SER A 6 -3.49 -18.10 11.66
C SER A 6 -2.00 -17.84 11.82
N ARG A 7 -1.20 -18.26 10.85
CA ARG A 7 0.23 -17.98 10.78
C ARG A 7 0.47 -17.03 9.62
N GLY A 8 0.92 -15.84 9.93
CA GLY A 8 1.30 -14.87 8.93
C GLY A 8 2.76 -15.09 8.53
N LEU A 9 2.98 -15.45 7.28
CA LEU A 9 4.30 -15.45 6.68
C LEU A 9 4.50 -14.04 6.08
N GLY A 10 4.86 -13.06 6.90
CA GLY A 10 5.22 -11.74 6.41
C GLY A 10 6.60 -11.75 5.81
N ASP A 11 6.86 -10.99 4.73
CA ASP A 11 8.14 -10.94 3.96
C ASP A 11 9.10 -12.07 4.34
N VAL A 12 8.70 -13.26 4.02
CA VAL A 12 8.95 -14.57 4.64
C VAL A 12 10.43 -14.88 4.82
N TYR A 13 11.25 -14.26 3.98
CA TYR A 13 12.68 -14.49 3.92
C TYR A 13 13.51 -13.39 4.61
N LYS A 14 12.88 -12.42 5.31
CA LYS A 14 13.59 -11.31 5.95
C LYS A 14 13.31 -11.24 7.45
N ARG A 15 14.04 -10.35 8.15
CA ARG A 15 13.75 -10.01 9.54
C ARG A 15 12.45 -9.19 9.62
N GLN A 16 11.82 -9.18 10.79
CA GLN A 16 10.68 -8.30 11.07
C GLN A 16 10.95 -6.81 10.72
N ALA A 17 12.18 -6.34 10.99
CA ALA A 17 12.60 -4.98 10.69
C ALA A 17 12.70 -4.66 9.19
N ASP A 18 12.76 -5.67 8.33
CA ASP A 18 12.83 -5.52 6.87
C ASP A 18 11.44 -5.65 6.20
N MET A 19 10.37 -5.89 6.99
CA MET A 19 9.01 -6.02 6.50
C MET A 19 8.48 -4.67 6.01
N THR A 20 7.66 -4.72 4.97
CA THR A 20 7.00 -3.52 4.39
C THR A 20 5.68 -3.17 5.08
N ALA A 21 5.14 -4.09 5.89
CA ALA A 21 3.97 -3.84 6.72
C ALA A 21 4.28 -2.80 7.81
N LEU A 22 3.29 -2.01 8.19
CA LEU A 22 3.45 -1.03 9.26
C LEU A 22 3.67 -1.75 10.61
N PRO A 23 4.57 -1.26 11.47
CA PRO A 23 4.81 -1.88 12.77
C PRO A 23 3.53 -2.09 13.59
N ALA A 24 2.63 -1.13 13.60
CA ALA A 24 1.34 -1.22 14.30
C ALA A 24 0.45 -2.35 13.76
N GLU A 25 0.46 -2.62 12.44
CA GLU A 25 -0.29 -3.73 11.84
C GLU A 25 0.29 -5.09 12.27
N ILE A 26 1.61 -5.19 12.35
CA ILE A 26 2.30 -6.40 12.81
C ILE A 26 1.97 -6.65 14.30
N GLU A 27 2.07 -5.62 15.13
CA GLU A 27 1.75 -5.68 16.56
C GLU A 27 0.28 -6.08 16.78
N ALA A 28 -0.64 -5.49 16.02
CA ALA A 28 -2.06 -5.81 16.09
C ALA A 28 -2.33 -7.28 15.71
N ALA A 29 -1.72 -7.78 14.62
CA ALA A 29 -1.86 -9.16 14.20
C ALA A 29 -1.35 -10.15 15.26
N VAL A 30 -0.18 -9.87 15.84
CA VAL A 30 0.39 -10.70 16.92
C VAL A 30 -0.48 -10.66 18.18
N ALA A 31 -1.00 -9.48 18.54
CA ALA A 31 -1.92 -9.33 19.67
C ALA A 31 -3.22 -10.13 19.50
N GLU A 32 -3.71 -10.25 18.26
CA GLU A 32 -4.86 -11.13 17.93
C GLU A 32 -4.54 -12.62 17.92
N GLY A 33 -3.28 -12.99 18.08
CA GLY A 33 -2.82 -14.39 18.16
C GLY A 33 -2.32 -14.96 16.83
N VAL A 34 -2.02 -14.11 15.84
CA VAL A 34 -1.32 -14.54 14.63
C VAL A 34 0.14 -14.85 14.96
N GLU A 35 0.59 -16.05 14.62
CA GLU A 35 1.99 -16.42 14.73
C GLU A 35 2.78 -15.85 13.55
N LEU A 36 3.74 -14.98 13.83
CA LEU A 36 4.63 -14.42 12.82
C LEU A 36 5.90 -15.25 12.69
N LEU A 37 6.11 -15.83 11.52
CA LEU A 37 7.33 -16.57 11.20
C LEU A 37 8.20 -15.72 10.27
N THR A 38 9.44 -15.51 10.67
CA THR A 38 10.44 -14.78 9.88
C THR A 38 11.57 -15.74 9.45
N LEU A 39 12.33 -15.34 8.42
CA LEU A 39 13.45 -16.12 7.89
C LEU A 39 13.05 -17.55 7.45
N VAL A 40 11.90 -17.68 6.83
CA VAL A 40 11.43 -18.90 6.18
C VAL A 40 10.89 -18.56 4.79
N ALA A 41 11.18 -19.35 3.80
CA ALA A 41 10.69 -19.17 2.42
C ALA A 41 9.76 -20.33 2.04
N PRO A 42 8.58 -20.08 1.43
CA PRO A 42 7.75 -21.17 0.94
C PRO A 42 8.45 -21.93 -0.18
N ALA A 43 8.52 -23.25 -0.04
CA ALA A 43 9.14 -24.15 -1.00
C ALA A 43 8.11 -24.98 -1.78
N GLY A 44 6.94 -25.23 -1.20
CA GLY A 44 5.89 -25.99 -1.85
C GLY A 44 4.61 -26.08 -1.01
N ILE A 45 3.57 -26.62 -1.62
CA ILE A 45 2.28 -26.88 -0.97
C ILE A 45 2.13 -28.39 -0.83
N GLU A 46 1.80 -28.83 0.37
CA GLU A 46 1.43 -30.22 0.64
C GLU A 46 -0.09 -30.38 0.51
N VAL A 47 -0.52 -31.47 -0.08
CA VAL A 47 -1.94 -31.79 -0.25
C VAL A 47 -2.27 -33.15 0.38
N ASP A 48 -3.51 -33.30 0.82
CA ASP A 48 -4.04 -34.57 1.31
C ASP A 48 -4.44 -35.51 0.15
N GLU A 49 -4.92 -36.67 0.47
CA GLU A 49 -5.40 -37.72 -0.48
C GLU A 49 -6.56 -37.20 -1.38
N ASN A 50 -7.26 -36.18 -0.96
CA ASN A 50 -8.37 -35.56 -1.69
C ASN A 50 -7.91 -34.31 -2.53
N GLY A 51 -6.61 -34.02 -2.57
CA GLY A 51 -6.06 -32.85 -3.26
C GLY A 51 -6.30 -31.53 -2.55
N ARG A 52 -6.64 -31.53 -1.25
CA ARG A 52 -6.82 -30.32 -0.45
C ARG A 52 -5.51 -29.94 0.24
N VAL A 53 -5.28 -28.65 0.43
CA VAL A 53 -4.10 -28.16 1.14
C VAL A 53 -4.06 -28.76 2.55
N SER A 54 -2.96 -29.40 2.89
CA SER A 54 -2.67 -29.95 4.22
C SER A 54 -1.51 -29.28 4.92
N GLY A 55 -0.68 -28.53 4.17
CA GLY A 55 0.43 -27.79 4.74
C GLY A 55 1.20 -26.99 3.70
N VAL A 56 2.09 -26.15 4.20
CA VAL A 56 3.08 -25.42 3.40
C VAL A 56 4.47 -25.87 3.81
N ARG A 57 5.24 -26.37 2.85
CA ARG A 57 6.64 -26.71 3.06
C ARG A 57 7.46 -25.45 2.94
N VAL A 58 8.35 -25.20 3.89
CA VAL A 58 9.18 -24.03 3.99
C VAL A 58 10.65 -24.38 4.16
N THR A 59 11.50 -23.55 3.58
CA THR A 59 12.96 -23.62 3.71
C THR A 59 13.42 -22.56 4.68
N PRO A 60 14.10 -22.91 5.79
CA PRO A 60 14.72 -21.95 6.69
C PRO A 60 15.76 -21.07 5.97
N GLN A 61 15.74 -19.78 6.28
CA GLN A 61 16.60 -18.79 5.67
C GLN A 61 17.58 -18.19 6.68
N MET A 62 18.70 -17.68 6.20
CA MET A 62 19.67 -16.92 6.98
C MET A 62 20.04 -15.62 6.25
N ILE A 63 20.41 -14.59 7.00
CA ILE A 63 20.92 -13.35 6.44
C ILE A 63 22.33 -13.60 5.95
N SER A 64 22.55 -13.43 4.64
CA SER A 64 23.87 -13.60 4.02
C SER A 64 24.66 -12.29 4.00
N THR A 65 24.02 -11.18 3.64
CA THR A 65 24.67 -9.87 3.57
C THR A 65 23.67 -8.76 3.89
N ILE A 66 24.20 -7.62 4.34
CA ILE A 66 23.42 -6.38 4.47
C ILE A 66 24.13 -5.33 3.60
N LYS A 67 23.45 -4.83 2.57
CA LYS A 67 23.93 -3.79 1.69
C LYS A 67 22.93 -2.65 1.64
N ASP A 68 23.40 -1.43 1.88
CA ASP A 68 22.56 -0.21 1.90
C ASP A 68 21.31 -0.35 2.78
N GLY A 69 21.47 -0.96 3.97
CA GLY A 69 20.38 -1.20 4.91
C GLY A 69 19.42 -2.34 4.52
N ARG A 70 19.61 -2.99 3.37
CA ARG A 70 18.79 -4.11 2.91
C ARG A 70 19.46 -5.44 3.17
N ALA A 71 18.74 -6.34 3.83
CA ALA A 71 19.21 -7.70 4.05
C ALA A 71 19.01 -8.55 2.78
N SER A 72 20.05 -9.26 2.38
CA SER A 72 19.97 -10.37 1.45
C SER A 72 19.93 -11.68 2.24
N VAL A 73 19.11 -12.61 1.81
CA VAL A 73 18.92 -13.91 2.49
C VAL A 73 19.26 -15.05 1.57
N THR A 74 19.70 -16.15 2.17
CA THR A 74 19.96 -17.43 1.49
C THR A 74 19.43 -18.56 2.36
N ALA A 75 19.23 -19.75 1.78
CA ALA A 75 18.89 -20.93 2.56
C ALA A 75 19.92 -21.17 3.65
N SER A 76 19.48 -21.45 4.87
CA SER A 76 20.34 -21.68 6.04
C SER A 76 21.12 -23.00 5.97
N GLY A 77 20.69 -23.93 5.13
CA GLY A 77 21.17 -25.31 5.09
C GLY A 77 20.46 -26.24 6.08
N GLU A 78 19.55 -25.73 6.90
CA GLU A 78 18.69 -26.53 7.74
C GLU A 78 17.61 -27.26 6.91
N PRO A 79 17.11 -28.42 7.38
CA PRO A 79 16.07 -29.16 6.69
C PRO A 79 14.79 -28.33 6.49
N GLU A 80 14.15 -28.54 5.35
CA GLU A 80 12.79 -28.05 5.13
C GLU A 80 11.83 -28.71 6.13
N TYR A 81 10.80 -27.95 6.51
CA TYR A 81 9.74 -28.48 7.36
C TYR A 81 8.37 -28.04 6.87
N VAL A 82 7.33 -28.74 7.31
CA VAL A 82 5.94 -28.47 6.91
C VAL A 82 5.23 -27.71 8.02
N ILE A 83 4.59 -26.62 7.66
CA ILE A 83 3.66 -25.88 8.51
C ILE A 83 2.26 -26.39 8.18
N PRO A 84 1.57 -27.11 9.10
CA PRO A 84 0.23 -27.61 8.83
C PRO A 84 -0.76 -26.46 8.64
N CYS A 85 -1.52 -26.49 7.55
CA CYS A 85 -2.61 -25.53 7.31
C CYS A 85 -3.61 -26.13 6.31
N GLN A 86 -4.85 -25.64 6.32
CA GLN A 86 -5.90 -26.02 5.39
C GLN A 86 -6.10 -24.99 4.28
N THR A 87 -5.56 -23.80 4.45
CA THR A 87 -5.68 -22.69 3.47
C THR A 87 -4.39 -21.89 3.49
N MET A 88 -3.86 -21.60 2.30
CA MET A 88 -2.74 -20.69 2.09
C MET A 88 -3.21 -19.48 1.27
N ILE A 89 -2.91 -18.28 1.77
CA ILE A 89 -3.18 -17.02 1.06
C ILE A 89 -1.84 -16.39 0.68
N ILE A 90 -1.63 -16.19 -0.62
CA ILE A 90 -0.42 -15.54 -1.14
C ILE A 90 -0.72 -14.04 -1.27
N ALA A 91 -0.07 -13.23 -0.45
CA ALA A 91 -0.27 -11.78 -0.37
C ALA A 91 1.08 -11.01 -0.51
N ILE A 92 1.97 -11.49 -1.38
CA ILE A 92 3.34 -10.95 -1.56
C ILE A 92 3.43 -9.81 -2.58
N GLY A 93 2.29 -9.29 -3.03
CA GLY A 93 2.19 -8.23 -4.04
C GLY A 93 1.59 -8.69 -5.35
N GLN A 94 1.44 -7.77 -6.25
CA GLN A 94 0.85 -7.99 -7.58
C GLN A 94 1.77 -7.45 -8.65
N ASN A 95 1.79 -8.11 -9.79
CA ASN A 95 2.46 -7.64 -10.98
C ASN A 95 1.42 -7.11 -11.99
N ILE A 96 1.82 -6.13 -12.77
CA ILE A 96 1.01 -5.63 -13.87
C ILE A 96 1.14 -6.64 -15.03
N GLU A 97 0.03 -7.06 -15.58
CA GLU A 97 0.02 -7.92 -16.75
C GLU A 97 0.17 -7.05 -18.01
N VAL A 98 1.40 -6.83 -18.43
CA VAL A 98 1.76 -5.87 -19.48
C VAL A 98 1.81 -6.46 -20.89
N LYS A 99 1.78 -7.79 -21.03
CA LYS A 99 2.02 -8.49 -22.30
C LYS A 99 1.14 -8.01 -23.44
N HIS A 100 -0.16 -7.91 -23.21
CA HIS A 100 -1.12 -7.48 -24.24
C HIS A 100 -0.98 -5.98 -24.61
N TYR A 101 -0.48 -5.16 -23.70
CA TYR A 101 -0.14 -3.75 -24.01
C TYR A 101 1.09 -3.69 -24.91
N GLU A 102 2.13 -4.47 -24.61
CA GLU A 102 3.34 -4.55 -25.41
C GLU A 102 3.06 -5.09 -26.80
N GLU A 103 2.23 -6.14 -26.93
CA GLU A 103 1.75 -6.69 -28.20
C GLU A 103 0.95 -5.66 -29.03
N SER A 104 0.32 -4.71 -28.36
CA SER A 104 -0.41 -3.58 -28.97
C SER A 104 0.48 -2.37 -29.30
N GLY A 105 1.78 -2.47 -29.10
CA GLY A 105 2.74 -1.41 -29.39
C GLY A 105 2.87 -0.35 -28.29
N ILE A 106 2.28 -0.56 -27.11
CA ILE A 106 2.44 0.35 -25.98
C ILE A 106 3.83 0.12 -25.35
N PRO A 107 4.63 1.18 -25.13
CA PRO A 107 5.96 1.04 -24.52
C PRO A 107 5.90 0.47 -23.11
N VAL A 108 6.64 -0.62 -22.87
CA VAL A 108 6.73 -1.29 -21.59
C VAL A 108 8.19 -1.38 -21.14
N SER A 109 8.46 -1.13 -19.89
CA SER A 109 9.78 -1.33 -19.28
C SER A 109 9.65 -1.84 -17.85
N ARG A 110 10.40 -2.86 -17.50
CA ARG A 110 10.44 -3.48 -16.17
C ARG A 110 9.03 -3.82 -15.63
N GLY A 111 8.16 -4.35 -16.50
CA GLY A 111 6.80 -4.73 -16.13
C GLY A 111 5.85 -3.55 -15.87
N LYS A 112 6.11 -2.38 -16.44
CA LYS A 112 5.26 -1.19 -16.33
C LYS A 112 5.13 -0.51 -17.67
N ILE A 113 4.01 0.16 -17.90
CA ILE A 113 3.80 1.04 -19.04
C ILE A 113 4.68 2.29 -18.87
N VAL A 114 5.40 2.68 -19.91
CA VAL A 114 6.26 3.87 -19.91
C VAL A 114 5.51 5.04 -20.53
N THR A 115 5.23 6.05 -19.71
CA THR A 115 4.55 7.28 -20.15
C THR A 115 5.45 8.49 -20.02
N LEU A 116 5.09 9.55 -20.71
CA LEU A 116 5.57 10.90 -20.41
C LEU A 116 5.00 11.37 -19.05
N PRO A 117 5.57 12.42 -18.43
CA PRO A 117 5.08 12.95 -17.15
C PRO A 117 3.59 13.34 -17.16
N ASN A 118 3.06 13.73 -18.29
CA ASN A 118 1.65 14.07 -18.50
C ASN A 118 0.71 12.88 -18.65
N GLY A 119 1.24 11.65 -18.59
CA GLY A 119 0.49 10.41 -18.80
C GLY A 119 0.33 9.99 -20.27
N GLY A 120 0.74 10.80 -21.23
CA GLY A 120 0.69 10.48 -22.66
C GLY A 120 1.90 9.68 -23.14
N PHE A 121 1.94 9.43 -24.43
CA PHE A 121 3.02 8.73 -25.13
C PHE A 121 3.61 9.61 -26.23
N ALA A 122 4.92 9.52 -26.45
CA ALA A 122 5.60 10.35 -27.46
C ALA A 122 5.14 9.97 -28.89
N ASP A 123 4.98 8.68 -29.15
CA ASP A 123 4.76 8.18 -30.51
C ASP A 123 3.31 7.67 -30.74
N ILE A 124 2.43 7.83 -29.76
CA ILE A 124 1.04 7.32 -29.83
C ILE A 124 0.09 8.44 -29.36
N PRO A 125 -0.20 9.43 -30.23
CA PRO A 125 -1.09 10.54 -29.86
C PRO A 125 -2.50 10.07 -29.47
N GLY A 126 -3.08 10.71 -28.46
CA GLY A 126 -4.44 10.42 -28.00
C GLY A 126 -4.56 9.21 -27.07
N VAL A 127 -3.45 8.54 -26.77
CA VAL A 127 -3.40 7.46 -25.76
C VAL A 127 -2.75 7.98 -24.49
N PHE A 128 -3.34 7.63 -23.37
CA PHE A 128 -2.86 8.04 -22.05
C PHE A 128 -2.91 6.87 -21.06
N ALA A 129 -2.01 6.86 -20.10
CA ALA A 129 -2.01 5.88 -19.00
C ALA A 129 -1.55 6.54 -17.69
N GLY A 130 -2.11 6.06 -16.58
CA GLY A 130 -1.77 6.56 -15.24
C GLY A 130 -2.15 5.57 -14.16
N GLY A 131 -1.77 5.84 -12.92
CA GLY A 131 -1.97 4.92 -11.81
C GLY A 131 -0.97 3.78 -11.80
N ASP A 132 -1.34 2.65 -11.20
CA ASP A 132 -0.44 1.54 -10.93
C ASP A 132 0.19 0.93 -12.20
N CYS A 133 -0.50 0.96 -13.34
CA CYS A 133 0.05 0.43 -14.60
C CYS A 133 1.29 1.19 -15.07
N ALA A 134 1.41 2.47 -14.75
CA ALA A 134 2.55 3.30 -15.09
C ALA A 134 3.54 3.48 -13.92
N SER A 135 3.05 3.77 -12.72
CA SER A 135 3.91 4.01 -11.55
C SER A 135 4.34 2.73 -10.83
N GLY A 136 3.63 1.64 -11.02
CA GLY A 136 3.68 0.41 -10.24
C GLY A 136 2.71 0.45 -9.05
N PRO A 137 2.38 -0.71 -8.45
CA PRO A 137 1.49 -0.80 -7.31
C PRO A 137 1.89 0.14 -6.18
N ALA A 138 0.93 0.96 -5.73
CA ALA A 138 1.16 1.99 -4.72
C ALA A 138 -0.14 2.27 -3.92
N THR A 139 -0.25 3.47 -3.36
CA THR A 139 -1.43 3.89 -2.61
C THR A 139 -2.53 4.44 -3.53
N VAL A 140 -3.79 4.33 -3.08
CA VAL A 140 -4.94 4.94 -3.77
C VAL A 140 -4.74 6.44 -4.03
N ILE A 141 -4.15 7.16 -3.09
CA ILE A 141 -3.87 8.59 -3.22
C ILE A 141 -2.93 8.88 -4.41
N LYS A 142 -1.92 8.04 -4.64
CA LYS A 142 -1.03 8.17 -5.80
C LYS A 142 -1.75 7.87 -7.10
N ALA A 143 -2.62 6.88 -7.14
CA ALA A 143 -3.44 6.58 -8.31
C ALA A 143 -4.39 7.74 -8.64
N VAL A 144 -5.06 8.33 -7.64
CA VAL A 144 -5.92 9.51 -7.81
C VAL A 144 -5.11 10.73 -8.31
N ALA A 145 -3.91 10.95 -7.77
CA ALA A 145 -3.05 12.03 -8.23
C ALA A 145 -2.65 11.85 -9.71
N ALA A 146 -2.24 10.66 -10.10
CA ALA A 146 -1.91 10.35 -11.50
C ALA A 146 -3.14 10.49 -12.41
N ALA A 147 -4.31 10.05 -11.96
CA ALA A 147 -5.55 10.20 -12.71
C ALA A 147 -5.93 11.67 -12.97
N LYS A 148 -5.72 12.55 -11.99
CA LYS A 148 -5.94 13.99 -12.16
C LYS A 148 -5.03 14.59 -13.22
N VAL A 149 -3.74 14.25 -13.20
CA VAL A 149 -2.78 14.68 -14.22
C VAL A 149 -3.23 14.19 -15.59
N THR A 150 -3.50 12.91 -15.71
CA THR A 150 -3.90 12.29 -16.98
C THR A 150 -5.19 12.88 -17.52
N ALA A 151 -6.22 13.05 -16.68
CA ALA A 151 -7.51 13.63 -17.08
C ALA A 151 -7.36 15.09 -17.57
N ALA A 152 -6.57 15.92 -16.88
CA ALA A 152 -6.33 17.30 -17.29
C ALA A 152 -5.60 17.36 -18.66
N ASN A 153 -4.67 16.45 -18.91
CA ASN A 153 -3.96 16.38 -20.18
C ASN A 153 -4.79 15.79 -21.33
N ILE A 154 -5.73 14.89 -21.05
CA ILE A 154 -6.74 14.44 -22.03
C ILE A 154 -7.65 15.61 -22.40
N ASP A 155 -8.11 16.36 -21.42
CA ASP A 155 -8.95 17.56 -21.64
C ASP A 155 -8.26 18.58 -22.55
N GLU A 156 -7.01 18.87 -22.27
CA GLU A 156 -6.16 19.75 -23.09
C GLU A 156 -5.95 19.19 -24.51
N TYR A 157 -5.67 17.89 -24.63
CA TYR A 157 -5.49 17.22 -25.92
C TYR A 157 -6.75 17.31 -26.81
N LEU A 158 -7.92 17.28 -26.20
CA LEU A 158 -9.20 17.43 -26.89
C LEU A 158 -9.56 18.89 -27.21
N GLY A 159 -8.71 19.84 -26.82
CA GLY A 159 -8.92 21.28 -27.05
C GLY A 159 -9.84 21.95 -26.01
N TYR A 160 -10.06 21.31 -24.88
CA TYR A 160 -10.81 21.87 -23.76
C TYR A 160 -9.84 22.38 -22.67
N HIS A 161 -10.36 23.17 -21.76
CA HIS A 161 -9.61 23.72 -20.63
C HIS A 161 -10.48 23.76 -19.38
N HIS A 162 -11.11 22.63 -19.07
CA HIS A 162 -11.95 22.55 -17.88
C HIS A 162 -11.09 22.58 -16.61
N GLU A 163 -11.48 23.38 -15.66
CA GLU A 163 -10.90 23.38 -14.32
C GLU A 163 -11.80 22.57 -13.39
N ILE A 164 -11.19 21.66 -12.64
CA ILE A 164 -11.90 20.98 -11.55
C ILE A 164 -11.99 21.98 -10.40
N THR A 165 -13.14 22.61 -10.26
CA THR A 165 -13.44 23.52 -9.17
C THR A 165 -14.23 22.81 -8.07
N CYS A 166 -14.12 23.33 -6.87
CA CYS A 166 -14.89 22.88 -5.71
C CYS A 166 -15.70 24.09 -5.25
N ASP A 167 -17.04 23.98 -5.28
CA ASP A 167 -17.93 25.05 -4.87
C ASP A 167 -17.99 25.26 -3.34
N ILE A 168 -17.02 24.71 -2.63
CA ILE A 168 -16.88 24.88 -1.18
C ILE A 168 -15.98 26.07 -0.91
N GLU A 169 -16.50 27.09 -0.24
CA GLU A 169 -15.70 28.16 0.31
C GLU A 169 -14.83 27.61 1.45
N ILE A 170 -13.51 27.64 1.25
CA ILE A 170 -12.55 27.22 2.27
C ILE A 170 -12.24 28.43 3.15
N PRO A 171 -12.63 28.44 4.43
CA PRO A 171 -12.40 29.58 5.31
C PRO A 171 -10.89 29.88 5.42
N ILE A 172 -10.56 31.17 5.49
CA ILE A 172 -9.19 31.61 5.76
C ILE A 172 -8.79 31.09 7.14
N PRO A 173 -7.65 30.39 7.27
CA PRO A 173 -7.21 29.84 8.54
C PRO A 173 -6.85 30.98 9.51
N ASN A 174 -7.33 30.87 10.75
CA ASN A 174 -6.87 31.69 11.83
C ASN A 174 -5.75 30.96 12.60
N ASN A 175 -4.51 31.37 12.38
CA ASN A 175 -3.34 30.69 12.96
C ASN A 175 -2.84 31.38 14.25
N ASN A 176 -3.62 32.30 14.84
CA ASN A 176 -3.12 33.14 15.92
C ASN A 176 -3.16 32.49 17.30
N ASP A 177 -3.92 31.38 17.48
CA ASP A 177 -4.17 30.77 18.79
C ASP A 177 -4.02 29.24 18.79
N HIS A 178 -2.90 28.73 18.28
CA HIS A 178 -2.60 27.31 18.45
C HIS A 178 -1.92 27.05 19.79
N THR A 179 -2.67 26.64 20.78
CA THR A 179 -2.09 26.10 22.01
C THR A 179 -1.34 24.82 21.68
N PRO A 180 -0.02 24.73 21.97
CA PRO A 180 0.72 23.50 21.76
C PRO A 180 0.06 22.32 22.48
N CYS A 181 -0.33 21.30 21.76
CA CYS A 181 -0.91 20.08 22.31
C CYS A 181 -0.34 18.85 21.58
N GLY A 182 -0.32 17.72 22.28
CA GLY A 182 0.11 16.46 21.74
C GLY A 182 -0.87 15.90 20.69
N ARG A 183 -0.42 14.91 19.94
CA ARG A 183 -1.29 14.12 19.07
C ARG A 183 -2.25 13.30 19.92
N VAL A 184 -3.48 13.16 19.47
CA VAL A 184 -4.42 12.18 20.03
C VAL A 184 -4.08 10.81 19.46
N GLU A 185 -3.87 9.86 20.36
CA GLU A 185 -3.71 8.45 19.98
C GLU A 185 -5.10 7.80 20.01
N LEU A 186 -5.48 7.19 18.89
CA LEU A 186 -6.72 6.44 18.81
C LEU A 186 -6.60 5.18 19.67
N SER A 187 -7.57 4.97 20.53
CA SER A 187 -7.66 3.69 21.24
C SER A 187 -8.24 2.63 20.33
N GLU A 188 -7.78 1.41 20.49
CA GLU A 188 -8.30 0.26 19.77
C GLU A 188 -9.14 -0.61 20.70
N ARG A 189 -10.04 -1.39 20.11
CA ARG A 189 -10.75 -2.46 20.83
C ARG A 189 -9.76 -3.53 21.27
N GLU A 190 -10.04 -4.16 22.40
CA GLU A 190 -9.18 -5.23 22.93
C GLU A 190 -9.01 -6.37 21.91
N ALA A 191 -7.77 -6.79 21.69
CA ALA A 191 -7.43 -7.82 20.71
C ALA A 191 -8.16 -9.14 20.96
N SER A 192 -8.44 -9.48 22.22
CA SER A 192 -9.21 -10.66 22.64
C SER A 192 -10.66 -10.62 22.17
N GLU A 193 -11.23 -9.44 21.96
CA GLU A 193 -12.61 -9.23 21.51
C GLU A 193 -12.66 -9.11 19.99
N ARG A 194 -11.87 -8.18 19.41
CA ARG A 194 -11.91 -7.85 17.98
C ARG A 194 -11.54 -9.01 17.06
N LYS A 195 -10.77 -9.99 17.53
CA LYS A 195 -10.42 -11.19 16.76
C LYS A 195 -11.61 -12.12 16.48
N HIS A 196 -12.76 -11.91 17.09
CA HIS A 196 -13.95 -12.76 16.94
C HIS A 196 -15.01 -12.18 16.01
N ASP A 197 -14.84 -10.96 15.54
CA ASP A 197 -15.79 -10.26 14.66
C ASP A 197 -15.07 -9.49 13.53
N PHE A 198 -15.83 -8.73 12.75
CA PHE A 198 -15.35 -7.81 11.70
C PHE A 198 -15.78 -6.36 11.95
N GLU A 199 -16.12 -6.03 13.18
CA GLU A 199 -16.40 -4.65 13.57
C GLU A 199 -15.14 -3.80 13.54
N GLY A 200 -15.32 -2.48 13.52
CA GLY A 200 -14.19 -1.53 13.48
C GLY A 200 -13.19 -1.79 14.60
N VAL A 201 -11.91 -1.76 14.28
CA VAL A 201 -10.81 -2.00 15.23
C VAL A 201 -10.57 -0.78 16.09
N GLU A 202 -10.53 0.41 15.48
CA GLU A 202 -10.28 1.67 16.16
C GLU A 202 -11.56 2.25 16.75
N ASN A 203 -11.46 2.83 17.94
CA ASN A 203 -12.53 3.60 18.56
C ASN A 203 -12.57 5.01 17.97
N CYS A 204 -13.76 5.57 17.84
CA CYS A 204 -13.93 6.94 17.36
C CYS A 204 -13.39 7.94 18.38
N MET A 205 -12.79 9.02 17.89
CA MET A 205 -12.47 10.18 18.71
C MET A 205 -13.71 10.79 19.33
N ASN A 206 -13.63 11.19 20.57
CA ASN A 206 -14.66 12.01 21.22
C ASN A 206 -14.52 13.50 20.78
N LYS A 207 -15.51 14.33 21.11
CA LYS A 207 -15.54 15.75 20.70
C LYS A 207 -14.31 16.55 21.14
N LYS A 208 -13.72 16.24 22.31
CA LYS A 208 -12.52 16.95 22.80
C LYS A 208 -11.29 16.54 22.00
N GLU A 209 -11.14 15.26 21.71
CA GLU A 209 -10.06 14.73 20.89
C GLU A 209 -10.14 15.26 19.45
N ILE A 210 -11.33 15.31 18.85
CA ILE A 210 -11.53 15.92 17.54
C ILE A 210 -11.12 17.41 17.56
N ALA A 211 -11.53 18.15 18.57
CA ALA A 211 -11.16 19.55 18.71
C ALA A 211 -9.65 19.74 18.90
N GLN A 212 -9.00 18.86 19.66
CA GLN A 212 -7.55 18.86 19.83
C GLN A 212 -6.82 18.58 18.51
N GLU A 213 -7.18 17.52 17.79
CA GLU A 213 -6.53 17.17 16.52
C GLU A 213 -6.80 18.20 15.42
N SER A 214 -8.03 18.69 15.28
CA SER A 214 -8.34 19.74 14.32
C SER A 214 -7.65 21.06 14.65
N GLY A 215 -7.49 21.38 15.94
CA GLY A 215 -6.76 22.55 16.41
C GLY A 215 -5.25 22.53 16.12
N ARG A 216 -4.66 21.37 15.86
CA ARG A 216 -3.25 21.22 15.47
C ARG A 216 -3.01 21.47 13.96
N CYS A 217 -4.07 21.53 13.17
CA CYS A 217 -3.95 21.68 11.73
C CYS A 217 -3.44 23.08 11.35
N LEU A 218 -2.27 23.15 10.75
CA LEU A 218 -1.66 24.40 10.28
C LEU A 218 -2.22 24.91 8.95
N ARG A 219 -3.20 24.20 8.36
CA ARG A 219 -3.78 24.55 7.07
C ARG A 219 -2.72 24.79 5.98
N CYS A 220 -1.78 23.85 5.86
CA CYS A 220 -0.70 23.93 4.86
C CYS A 220 -1.23 24.02 3.42
N ASP A 221 -2.44 23.51 3.16
CA ASP A 221 -3.17 23.68 1.91
C ASP A 221 -3.34 25.15 1.51
N HIS A 222 -3.65 26.02 2.47
CA HIS A 222 -3.81 27.48 2.25
C HIS A 222 -2.51 28.17 1.77
N PHE A 223 -1.37 27.67 2.20
CA PHE A 223 -0.06 28.22 1.83
C PHE A 223 0.53 27.63 0.53
N GLY A 224 -0.24 26.91 -0.24
CA GLY A 224 0.18 26.32 -1.51
C GLY A 224 0.86 24.96 -1.40
N PHE A 225 0.95 24.38 -0.21
CA PHE A 225 1.42 23.03 -0.02
C PHE A 225 0.26 22.05 -0.23
N GLY A 226 0.33 21.23 -1.26
CA GLY A 226 -0.70 20.22 -1.56
C GLY A 226 -1.96 20.73 -2.24
N ILE A 227 -2.02 22.01 -2.61
CA ILE A 227 -3.14 22.53 -3.38
C ILE A 227 -3.18 21.86 -4.75
N PHE A 228 -4.38 21.57 -5.18
CA PHE A 228 -4.85 21.23 -6.51
C PHE A 228 -4.29 22.15 -7.60
N LYS A 229 -3.01 22.09 -7.83
CA LYS A 229 -2.48 22.58 -9.11
C LYS A 229 -2.94 21.52 -10.09
N GLY A 230 -3.97 21.85 -10.87
CA GLY A 230 -4.48 20.97 -11.91
C GLY A 230 -3.29 20.45 -12.70
N GLY A 231 -3.06 19.16 -12.69
CA GLY A 231 -1.84 18.50 -13.13
C GLY A 231 -1.50 18.63 -14.62
N ARG A 232 -1.72 19.82 -15.16
CA ARG A 232 -1.32 20.18 -16.52
C ARG A 232 0.17 20.45 -16.53
N GLU A 233 0.91 19.65 -17.24
CA GLU A 233 2.25 20.03 -17.68
C GLU A 233 2.13 20.81 -18.98
N LYS A 234 2.77 21.97 -19.04
CA LYS A 234 2.80 22.85 -20.23
C LYS A 234 3.74 22.33 -21.33
N LEU A 235 3.82 21.04 -21.50
CA LEU A 235 4.70 20.40 -22.48
C LEU A 235 3.87 19.77 -23.59
N TRP A 236 3.24 20.62 -24.36
CA TRP A 236 2.72 20.27 -25.70
C TRP A 236 3.49 21.06 -26.75
#